data_270b6703697149d0f78088848a5120d3
#
_entry.id   270b6703697149d0f78088848a5120d3
#
_cell.length_a   1.000
_cell.length_b   1.000
_cell.length_c   1.000
_cell.angle_alpha   90.00
_cell.angle_beta   90.00
_cell.angle_gamma   90.00
#
_symmetry.space_group_name_H-M   'P 1'
#
loop_
_entity.id
_entity.type
_entity.pdbx_description
1 polymer ?
#
loop_
_entity_poly.entity_id
_entity_poly.type
_entity_poly.pdbx_seq_one_letter_code
_entity_poly.pdbx_strand_id
1 'polypeptide(L)'
;MKYLKTIFGLIIILILFSGCQTIKKKSDEVAERENEKFGLFVGKQVNEMKLELGAPTEDLIINEVGNEVLGYKTKKYGIPCERKFEVNSNGTIVGFSSSGCI
;
A
#
# COMPACT_ATOMS: atom_id res chain seq x y z
N MET A 1 -2.71 48.96 -8.07
CA MET A 1 -3.83 48.12 -8.46
C MET A 1 -3.47 46.96 -9.41
N LYS A 2 -2.51 47.14 -10.32
CA LYS A 2 -2.06 46.04 -11.20
C LYS A 2 -1.37 44.91 -10.46
N TYR A 3 -0.71 45.19 -9.35
CA TYR A 3 0.03 44.18 -8.56
C TYR A 3 -0.84 43.32 -7.65
N LEU A 4 -2.02 43.81 -7.25
CA LEU A 4 -2.92 43.12 -6.35
C LEU A 4 -3.53 41.87 -7.02
N LYS A 5 -3.87 41.94 -8.31
CA LYS A 5 -4.40 40.79 -9.08
C LYS A 5 -3.35 39.73 -9.33
N THR A 6 -2.11 40.11 -9.55
CA THR A 6 -0.98 39.20 -9.78
C THR A 6 -0.61 38.47 -8.49
N ILE A 7 -0.61 39.15 -7.35
CA ILE A 7 -0.35 38.57 -6.02
C ILE A 7 -1.48 37.58 -5.64
N PHE A 8 -2.73 37.92 -5.93
CA PHE A 8 -3.89 37.07 -5.64
C PHE A 8 -3.85 35.78 -6.45
N GLY A 9 -3.46 35.83 -7.73
CA GLY A 9 -3.26 34.68 -8.58
C GLY A 9 -2.15 33.75 -8.09
N LEU A 10 -1.04 34.30 -7.61
CA LEU A 10 0.07 33.56 -7.02
C LEU A 10 -0.30 32.85 -5.72
N ILE A 11 -1.10 33.48 -4.86
CA ILE A 11 -1.58 32.88 -3.60
C ILE A 11 -2.52 31.69 -3.88
N ILE A 12 -3.40 31.79 -4.87
CA ILE A 12 -4.31 30.72 -5.25
C ILE A 12 -3.53 29.49 -5.79
N ILE A 13 -2.49 29.72 -6.59
CA ILE A 13 -1.62 28.66 -7.12
C ILE A 13 -0.89 27.93 -5.98
N LEU A 14 -0.38 28.68 -4.99
CA LEU A 14 0.29 28.12 -3.81
C LEU A 14 -0.65 27.24 -2.95
N ILE A 15 -1.90 27.63 -2.80
CA ILE A 15 -2.92 26.87 -2.07
C ILE A 15 -3.25 25.55 -2.77
N LEU A 16 -3.30 25.55 -4.09
CA LEU A 16 -3.53 24.33 -4.90
C LEU A 16 -2.38 23.32 -4.78
N PHE A 17 -1.14 23.78 -4.70
CA PHE A 17 0.02 22.91 -4.50
C PHE A 17 0.07 22.28 -3.10
N SER A 18 -0.33 22.99 -2.06
CA SER A 18 -0.33 22.45 -0.69
C SER A 18 -1.40 21.37 -0.47
N GLY A 19 -2.52 21.40 -1.21
CA GLY A 19 -3.54 20.35 -1.16
C GLY A 19 -3.04 18.98 -1.65
N CYS A 20 -2.21 18.95 -2.68
CA CYS A 20 -1.63 17.71 -3.22
C CYS A 20 -0.64 17.06 -2.25
N GLN A 21 0.14 17.83 -1.51
CA GLN A 21 1.10 17.34 -0.53
C GLN A 21 0.43 16.66 0.68
N THR A 22 -0.74 17.13 1.11
CA THR A 22 -1.47 16.58 2.25
C THR A 22 -2.01 15.17 1.96
N ILE A 23 -2.51 14.93 0.75
CA ILE A 23 -3.00 13.61 0.31
C ILE A 23 -1.85 12.60 0.22
N LYS A 24 -0.70 13.02 -0.29
CA LYS A 24 0.50 12.19 -0.40
C LYS A 24 1.05 11.78 0.98
N LYS A 25 1.04 12.69 1.96
CA LYS A 25 1.44 12.39 3.34
C LYS A 25 0.56 11.33 4.00
N LYS A 26 -0.76 11.38 3.85
CA LYS A 26 -1.68 10.38 4.38
C LYS A 26 -1.45 9.00 3.78
N SER A 27 -1.23 8.92 2.48
CA SER A 27 -0.94 7.67 1.78
C SER A 27 0.38 7.04 2.27
N ASP A 28 1.41 7.85 2.48
CA ASP A 28 2.71 7.40 2.99
C ASP A 28 2.62 6.90 4.44
N GLU A 29 1.86 7.58 5.31
CA GLU A 29 1.64 7.15 6.69
C GLU A 29 0.92 5.80 6.77
N VAL A 30 -0.09 5.57 5.95
CA VAL A 30 -0.82 4.30 5.89
C VAL A 30 0.10 3.18 5.38
N ALA A 31 0.91 3.44 4.36
CA ALA A 31 1.87 2.48 3.85
C ALA A 31 2.91 2.09 4.89
N GLU A 32 3.43 3.03 5.69
CA GLU A 32 4.35 2.76 6.79
C GLU A 32 3.73 1.88 7.87
N ARG A 33 2.51 2.17 8.29
CA ARG A 33 1.79 1.37 9.30
C ARG A 33 1.53 -0.06 8.79
N GLU A 34 1.18 -0.23 7.54
CA GLU A 34 0.97 -1.53 6.95
C GLU A 34 2.27 -2.32 6.81
N ASN A 35 3.35 -1.66 6.42
CA ASN A 35 4.67 -2.29 6.35
C ASN A 35 5.14 -2.76 7.72
N GLU A 36 4.87 -2.01 8.79
CA GLU A 36 5.17 -2.44 10.15
C GLU A 36 4.33 -3.65 10.57
N LYS A 37 3.03 -3.61 10.34
CA LYS A 37 2.09 -4.66 10.75
C LYS A 37 2.28 -5.95 9.93
N PHE A 38 2.29 -5.85 8.62
CA PHE A 38 2.37 -7.00 7.73
C PHE A 38 3.80 -7.43 7.43
N GLY A 39 4.75 -6.52 7.52
CA GLY A 39 6.17 -6.83 7.40
C GLY A 39 6.69 -7.75 8.50
N LEU A 40 6.00 -7.84 9.63
CA LEU A 40 6.30 -8.80 10.70
C LEU A 40 6.14 -10.26 10.26
N PHE A 41 5.35 -10.52 9.23
CA PHE A 41 5.19 -11.85 8.65
C PHE A 41 6.38 -12.28 7.80
N VAL A 42 7.20 -11.35 7.32
CA VAL A 42 8.40 -11.67 6.56
C VAL A 42 9.37 -12.46 7.43
N GLY A 43 9.80 -13.63 6.95
CA GLY A 43 10.60 -14.58 7.71
C GLY A 43 9.79 -15.63 8.47
N LYS A 44 8.47 -15.49 8.55
CA LYS A 44 7.58 -16.47 9.18
C LYS A 44 7.01 -17.45 8.16
N GLN A 45 6.45 -18.54 8.65
CA GLN A 45 5.78 -19.53 7.80
C GLN A 45 4.43 -19.01 7.30
N VAL A 46 4.09 -19.30 6.05
CA VAL A 46 2.83 -18.89 5.43
C VAL A 46 1.60 -19.37 6.20
N ASN A 47 1.67 -20.53 6.86
CA ASN A 47 0.57 -21.05 7.67
C ASN A 47 0.22 -20.14 8.86
N GLU A 48 1.21 -19.52 9.50
CA GLU A 48 1.00 -18.56 10.59
C GLU A 48 0.24 -17.34 10.09
N MET A 49 0.61 -16.82 8.93
CA MET A 49 -0.09 -15.70 8.30
C MET A 49 -1.54 -16.04 7.96
N LYS A 50 -1.80 -17.22 7.39
CA LYS A 50 -3.15 -17.67 7.04
C LYS A 50 -4.04 -17.87 8.26
N LEU A 51 -3.48 -18.23 9.41
CA LEU A 51 -4.22 -18.32 10.66
C LEU A 51 -4.71 -16.97 11.16
N GLU A 52 -3.93 -15.91 10.96
CA GLU A 52 -4.29 -14.55 11.38
C GLU A 52 -5.15 -13.82 10.35
N LEU A 53 -4.82 -13.92 9.06
CA LEU A 53 -5.47 -13.16 7.99
C LEU A 53 -6.56 -13.93 7.26
N GLY A 54 -6.64 -15.24 7.46
CA GLY A 54 -7.56 -16.09 6.73
C GLY A 54 -7.02 -16.51 5.37
N ALA A 55 -7.89 -17.09 4.53
CA ALA A 55 -7.53 -17.51 3.19
C ALA A 55 -7.31 -16.30 2.26
N PRO A 56 -6.32 -16.36 1.35
CA PRO A 56 -6.12 -15.29 0.38
C PRO A 56 -7.31 -15.17 -0.57
N THR A 57 -7.60 -13.93 -1.01
CA THR A 57 -8.72 -13.64 -1.90
C THR A 57 -8.41 -13.92 -3.37
N GLU A 58 -7.13 -13.98 -3.73
CA GLU A 58 -6.68 -14.31 -5.08
C GLU A 58 -5.89 -15.61 -5.12
N ASP A 59 -6.02 -16.31 -6.25
CA ASP A 59 -5.29 -17.51 -6.51
C ASP A 59 -3.78 -17.28 -6.62
N LEU A 60 -3.05 -18.33 -6.35
CA LEU A 60 -1.62 -18.40 -6.39
C LEU A 60 -1.07 -18.01 -7.76
N ILE A 61 -0.26 -16.97 -7.80
CA ILE A 61 0.52 -16.62 -8.98
C ILE A 61 1.98 -16.95 -8.68
N ILE A 62 2.62 -17.69 -9.56
CA ILE A 62 4.06 -17.95 -9.47
C ILE A 62 4.78 -16.83 -10.20
N ASN A 63 5.67 -16.11 -9.49
CA ASN A 63 6.43 -15.03 -10.09
C ASN A 63 7.63 -15.55 -10.92
N GLU A 64 8.39 -14.63 -11.54
CA GLU A 64 9.53 -14.98 -12.40
C GLU A 64 10.64 -15.75 -11.69
N VAL A 65 10.76 -15.58 -10.38
CA VAL A 65 11.76 -16.26 -9.54
C VAL A 65 11.30 -17.66 -9.12
N GLY A 66 10.02 -18.00 -9.37
CA GLY A 66 9.44 -19.28 -8.97
C GLY A 66 8.81 -19.28 -7.59
N ASN A 67 8.69 -18.14 -6.94
CA ASN A 67 8.01 -17.99 -5.66
C ASN A 67 6.51 -17.78 -5.84
N GLU A 68 5.73 -18.25 -4.88
CA GLU A 68 4.29 -18.07 -4.85
C GLU A 68 3.95 -16.67 -4.35
N VAL A 69 2.96 -16.03 -4.97
CA VAL A 69 2.46 -14.73 -4.53
C VAL A 69 1.00 -14.89 -4.11
N LEU A 70 0.73 -14.60 -2.84
CA LEU A 70 -0.62 -14.64 -2.27
C LEU A 70 -1.18 -13.23 -2.20
N GLY A 71 -2.39 -13.04 -2.73
CA GLY A 71 -3.06 -11.74 -2.78
C GLY A 71 -4.24 -11.65 -1.83
N TYR A 72 -4.32 -10.53 -1.11
CA TYR A 72 -5.45 -10.16 -0.27
C TYR A 72 -6.02 -8.84 -0.78
N LYS A 73 -7.25 -8.87 -1.25
CA LYS A 73 -7.97 -7.68 -1.73
C LYS A 73 -9.02 -7.24 -0.73
N THR A 74 -9.00 -5.96 -0.38
CA THR A 74 -10.03 -5.30 0.40
C THR A 74 -10.44 -4.00 -0.28
N LYS A 75 -11.62 -3.48 0.05
CA LYS A 75 -12.08 -2.18 -0.43
C LYS A 75 -12.39 -1.27 0.76
N LYS A 76 -11.92 -0.03 0.68
CA LYS A 76 -12.25 1.01 1.65
C LYS A 76 -12.68 2.25 0.87
N TYR A 77 -13.89 2.74 1.12
CA TYR A 77 -14.48 3.87 0.39
C TYR A 77 -14.49 3.68 -1.15
N GLY A 78 -14.69 2.46 -1.63
CA GLY A 78 -14.68 2.14 -3.04
C GLY A 78 -13.29 2.03 -3.66
N ILE A 79 -12.23 2.29 -2.92
CA ILE A 79 -10.83 2.19 -3.38
C ILE A 79 -10.30 0.80 -3.05
N PRO A 80 -9.86 0.03 -4.05
CA PRO A 80 -9.30 -1.29 -3.81
C PRO A 80 -7.93 -1.21 -3.16
N CYS A 81 -7.74 -2.01 -2.10
CA CYS A 81 -6.45 -2.21 -1.45
C CYS A 81 -5.99 -3.64 -1.72
N GLU A 82 -4.82 -3.79 -2.29
CA GLU A 82 -4.23 -5.09 -2.60
C GLU A 82 -2.95 -5.27 -1.80
N ARG A 83 -2.89 -6.38 -1.03
CA ARG A 83 -1.70 -6.79 -0.28
C ARG A 83 -1.19 -8.09 -0.85
N LYS A 84 0.09 -8.15 -1.17
CA LYS A 84 0.73 -9.32 -1.74
C LYS A 84 1.86 -9.81 -0.85
N PHE A 85 1.87 -11.12 -0.61
CA PHE A 85 2.92 -11.80 0.13
C PHE A 85 3.64 -12.77 -0.79
N GLU A 86 4.94 -12.66 -0.87
CA GLU A 86 5.78 -13.57 -1.63
C GLU A 86 6.28 -14.69 -0.71
N VAL A 87 6.09 -15.94 -1.14
CA VAL A 87 6.42 -17.13 -0.37
C VAL A 87 7.37 -18.01 -1.18
N ASN A 88 8.47 -18.42 -0.58
CA ASN A 88 9.43 -19.30 -1.23
C ASN A 88 8.98 -20.79 -1.22
N SER A 89 9.77 -21.66 -1.83
CA SER A 89 9.47 -23.10 -1.91
C SER A 89 9.41 -23.81 -0.56
N ASN A 90 10.00 -23.22 0.48
CA ASN A 90 9.96 -23.75 1.86
C ASN A 90 8.73 -23.30 2.65
N GLY A 91 7.85 -22.52 2.05
CA GLY A 91 6.68 -21.95 2.72
C GLY A 91 6.99 -20.77 3.63
N THR A 92 8.16 -20.14 3.47
CA THR A 92 8.57 -18.96 4.23
C THR A 92 8.23 -17.70 3.46
N ILE A 93 7.64 -16.70 4.14
CA ILE A 93 7.33 -15.39 3.56
C ILE A 93 8.62 -14.60 3.41
N VAL A 94 8.96 -14.23 2.19
CA VAL A 94 10.21 -13.53 1.86
C VAL A 94 9.99 -12.06 1.45
N GLY A 95 8.76 -11.66 1.20
CA GLY A 95 8.44 -10.29 0.80
C GLY A 95 6.99 -9.92 1.04
N PHE A 96 6.76 -8.62 1.15
CA PHE A 96 5.43 -8.01 1.29
C PHE A 96 5.36 -6.73 0.47
N SER A 97 4.24 -6.52 -0.21
CA SER A 97 3.92 -5.26 -0.88
C SER A 97 2.44 -4.94 -0.77
N SER A 98 2.11 -3.66 -0.76
CA SER A 98 0.73 -3.20 -0.77
C SER A 98 0.54 -2.07 -1.77
N SER A 99 -0.67 -1.95 -2.33
CA SER A 99 -1.03 -0.87 -3.23
C SER A 99 -2.48 -0.46 -3.04
N GLY A 100 -2.77 0.84 -3.16
CA GLY A 100 -4.11 1.39 -3.04
C GLY A 100 -4.67 1.43 -1.61
N CYS A 101 -3.89 1.07 -0.61
CA CYS A 101 -4.34 1.06 0.79
C CYS A 101 -4.32 2.46 1.41
N ILE A 102 -5.43 2.87 1.98
CA ILE A 102 -5.63 4.17 2.64
C ILE A 102 -6.31 4.00 4.00
#